data_495ecf45a3ae0039c9536db65f7d1932
#
_entry.id   495ecf45a3ae0039c9536db65f7d1932
#
_cell.length_a   1.000
_cell.length_b   1.000
_cell.length_c   1.000
_cell.angle_alpha   90.00
_cell.angle_beta   90.00
_cell.angle_gamma   90.00
#
_symmetry.space_group_name_H-M   'P 1'
#
loop_
_entity.id
_entity.type
_entity.pdbx_description
1 polymer ?
#
loop_
_entity_poly.entity_id
_entity_poly.type
_entity_poly.pdbx_seq_one_letter_code
_entity_poly.pdbx_strand_id
1 'polypeptide(L)'
;MQRQRGLTLLELLVVLAIIAISSAGVALAMRDNAQTQLEREAQRLIAKLEAARVQSRAQGLPIVWRATDSGFIIETPVVGSGFVAQRDDWLSAGMSADMKAITLGPEPIIPPATITLSNSNVQTSDAKLMQLRIRTDGLQPFHRLP
;
A
#
# COMPACT_ATOMS: atom_id res chain seq x y z
N MET A 1 15.05 20.14 57.91
CA MET A 1 13.91 19.25 57.75
C MET A 1 13.22 19.57 56.42
N GLN A 2 13.39 18.72 55.36
CA GLN A 2 12.70 18.90 54.09
C GLN A 2 11.29 18.31 54.22
N ARG A 3 10.28 19.16 54.01
CA ARG A 3 8.88 18.73 53.92
C ARG A 3 8.70 17.90 52.66
N GLN A 4 8.49 16.61 52.77
CA GLN A 4 8.02 15.78 51.67
C GLN A 4 6.58 16.23 51.33
N ARG A 5 6.42 16.84 50.14
CA ARG A 5 5.10 17.13 49.57
C ARG A 5 4.62 15.84 48.91
N GLY A 6 3.64 15.17 49.52
CA GLY A 6 2.95 14.05 48.87
C GLY A 6 2.12 14.57 47.67
N LEU A 7 2.11 13.83 46.54
CA LEU A 7 1.23 14.07 45.41
C LEU A 7 -0.24 13.96 45.88
N THR A 8 -1.05 14.92 45.48
CA THR A 8 -2.49 14.87 45.75
C THR A 8 -3.16 13.90 44.77
N LEU A 9 -4.26 13.27 45.19
CA LEU A 9 -5.03 12.36 44.33
C LEU A 9 -5.54 13.09 43.07
N LEU A 10 -5.86 14.36 43.19
CA LEU A 10 -6.28 15.23 42.09
C LEU A 10 -5.12 15.43 41.06
N GLU A 11 -3.90 15.65 41.53
CA GLU A 11 -2.73 15.83 40.66
C GLU A 11 -2.43 14.55 39.86
N LEU A 12 -2.54 13.36 40.50
CA LEU A 12 -2.40 12.10 39.80
C LEU A 12 -3.50 11.90 38.73
N LEU A 13 -4.72 12.27 39.06
CA LEU A 13 -5.87 12.15 38.13
C LEU A 13 -5.69 13.07 36.92
N VAL A 14 -5.21 14.30 37.12
CA VAL A 14 -4.93 15.24 36.03
C VAL A 14 -3.80 14.72 35.13
N VAL A 15 -2.73 14.18 35.71
CA VAL A 15 -1.62 13.60 34.91
C VAL A 15 -2.10 12.42 34.08
N LEU A 16 -2.92 11.52 34.67
CA LEU A 16 -3.49 10.39 33.91
C LEU A 16 -4.40 10.86 32.77
N ALA A 17 -5.22 11.90 33.02
CA ALA A 17 -6.08 12.47 31.98
C ALA A 17 -5.26 13.06 30.81
N ILE A 18 -4.20 13.79 31.11
CA ILE A 18 -3.30 14.36 30.06
C ILE A 18 -2.62 13.22 29.27
N ILE A 19 -2.13 12.18 29.93
CA ILE A 19 -1.50 11.04 29.25
C ILE A 19 -2.53 10.33 28.34
N ALA A 20 -3.75 10.11 28.82
CA ALA A 20 -4.81 9.46 28.04
C ALA A 20 -5.15 10.26 26.76
N ILE A 21 -5.34 11.58 26.89
CA ILE A 21 -5.65 12.46 25.76
C ILE A 21 -4.48 12.50 24.78
N SER A 22 -3.25 12.62 25.26
CA SER A 22 -2.05 12.64 24.43
C SER A 22 -1.86 11.33 23.65
N SER A 23 -2.09 10.19 24.31
CA SER A 23 -1.99 8.86 23.69
C SER A 23 -3.03 8.67 22.58
N ALA A 24 -4.27 9.16 22.80
CA ALA A 24 -5.33 9.10 21.78
C ALA A 24 -4.96 9.95 20.54
N GLY A 25 -4.40 11.13 20.72
CA GLY A 25 -3.93 11.99 19.63
C GLY A 25 -2.83 11.36 18.79
N VAL A 26 -1.85 10.71 19.42
CA VAL A 26 -0.77 10.00 18.71
C VAL A 26 -1.32 8.82 17.89
N ALA A 27 -2.23 8.02 18.45
CA ALA A 27 -2.83 6.89 17.74
C ALA A 27 -3.60 7.33 16.49
N LEU A 28 -4.33 8.45 16.57
CA LEU A 28 -5.05 9.02 15.42
C LEU A 28 -4.09 9.50 14.33
N ALA A 29 -3.04 10.24 14.70
CA ALA A 29 -2.03 10.73 13.76
C ALA A 29 -1.29 9.59 13.02
N MET A 30 -1.01 8.49 13.70
CA MET A 30 -0.41 7.31 13.07
C MET A 30 -1.33 6.65 12.06
N ARG A 31 -2.63 6.62 12.30
CA ARG A 31 -3.64 6.06 11.39
C ARG A 31 -3.76 6.88 10.12
N ASP A 32 -3.82 8.21 10.22
CA ASP A 32 -3.90 9.12 9.08
C ASP A 32 -2.67 9.01 8.18
N ASN A 33 -1.49 8.86 8.78
CA ASN A 33 -0.25 8.67 8.04
C ASN A 33 -0.25 7.35 7.25
N ALA A 34 -0.71 6.25 7.86
CA ALA A 34 -0.77 4.94 7.19
C ALA A 34 -1.78 4.91 6.05
N GLN A 35 -2.93 5.54 6.20
CA GLN A 35 -3.91 5.70 5.12
C GLN A 35 -3.29 6.46 3.94
N THR A 36 -2.63 7.57 4.21
CA THR A 36 -1.95 8.38 3.19
C THR A 36 -0.85 7.59 2.47
N GLN A 37 -0.09 6.77 3.19
CA GLN A 37 0.95 5.92 2.60
C GLN A 37 0.35 4.86 1.68
N LEU A 38 -0.74 4.21 2.10
CA LEU A 38 -1.45 3.20 1.29
C LEU A 38 -2.03 3.82 0.01
N GLU A 39 -2.58 5.03 0.11
CA GLU A 39 -3.08 5.77 -1.05
C GLU A 39 -1.99 6.17 -2.03
N ARG A 40 -0.83 6.63 -1.54
CA ARG A 40 0.33 6.95 -2.38
C ARG A 40 0.86 5.71 -3.10
N GLU A 41 0.96 4.57 -2.40
CA GLU A 41 1.38 3.32 -3.01
C GLU A 41 0.40 2.86 -4.10
N ALA A 42 -0.90 2.95 -3.83
CA ALA A 42 -1.93 2.62 -4.81
C ALA A 42 -1.83 3.49 -6.07
N GLN A 43 -1.64 4.80 -5.92
CA GLN A 43 -1.46 5.71 -7.05
C GLN A 43 -0.20 5.40 -7.84
N ARG A 44 0.92 5.13 -7.14
CA ARG A 44 2.18 4.73 -7.77
C ARG A 44 2.03 3.43 -8.55
N LEU A 45 1.40 2.41 -7.96
CA LEU A 45 1.16 1.13 -8.60
C LEU A 45 0.27 1.27 -9.83
N ILE A 46 -0.83 2.02 -9.75
CA ILE A 46 -1.69 2.32 -10.91
C ILE A 46 -0.87 2.93 -12.04
N ALA A 47 -0.06 3.95 -11.77
CA ALA A 47 0.77 4.59 -12.79
C ALA A 47 1.77 3.60 -13.43
N LYS A 48 2.39 2.72 -12.65
CA LYS A 48 3.30 1.68 -13.15
C LYS A 48 2.59 0.63 -14.01
N LEU A 49 1.41 0.17 -13.59
CA LEU A 49 0.61 -0.79 -14.35
C LEU A 49 0.15 -0.20 -15.70
N GLU A 50 -0.32 1.05 -15.71
CA GLU A 50 -0.72 1.72 -16.95
C GLU A 50 0.47 2.00 -17.88
N ALA A 51 1.61 2.42 -17.35
CA ALA A 51 2.83 2.58 -18.15
C ALA A 51 3.25 1.25 -18.80
N ALA A 52 3.19 0.15 -18.05
CA ALA A 52 3.50 -1.19 -18.56
C ALA A 52 2.49 -1.64 -19.63
N ARG A 53 1.18 -1.34 -19.47
CA ARG A 53 0.16 -1.59 -20.52
C ARG A 53 0.46 -0.84 -21.79
N VAL A 54 0.78 0.45 -21.70
CA VAL A 54 1.15 1.26 -22.88
C VAL A 54 2.39 0.71 -23.54
N GLN A 55 3.42 0.39 -22.76
CA GLN A 55 4.66 -0.20 -23.27
C GLN A 55 4.41 -1.56 -23.95
N SER A 56 3.62 -2.44 -23.34
CA SER A 56 3.25 -3.75 -23.91
C SER A 56 2.58 -3.60 -25.29
N ARG A 57 1.61 -2.68 -25.41
CA ARG A 57 0.94 -2.40 -26.70
C ARG A 57 1.90 -1.83 -27.73
N ALA A 58 2.79 -0.92 -27.33
CA ALA A 58 3.74 -0.30 -28.25
C ALA A 58 4.77 -1.31 -28.79
N GLN A 59 5.17 -2.29 -27.98
CA GLN A 59 6.14 -3.32 -28.35
C GLN A 59 5.52 -4.57 -28.96
N GLY A 60 4.19 -4.77 -28.81
CA GLY A 60 3.50 -5.99 -29.21
C GLY A 60 3.91 -7.23 -28.39
N LEU A 61 4.45 -7.04 -27.19
CA LEU A 61 4.96 -8.08 -26.30
C LEU A 61 4.24 -8.08 -24.95
N PRO A 62 3.90 -9.26 -24.37
CA PRO A 62 3.24 -9.33 -23.08
C PRO A 62 4.20 -8.89 -21.96
N ILE A 63 3.81 -7.93 -21.16
CA ILE A 63 4.51 -7.52 -19.94
C ILE A 63 3.80 -8.13 -18.75
N VAL A 64 4.54 -8.71 -17.81
CA VAL A 64 3.99 -9.32 -16.60
C VAL A 64 4.38 -8.51 -15.37
N TRP A 65 3.39 -8.08 -14.62
CA TRP A 65 3.58 -7.58 -13.27
C TRP A 65 3.45 -8.74 -12.28
N ARG A 66 4.34 -8.78 -11.28
CA ARG A 66 4.35 -9.81 -10.23
C ARG A 66 4.63 -9.19 -8.87
N ALA A 67 3.77 -9.47 -7.88
CA ALA A 67 4.04 -9.10 -6.50
C ALA A 67 5.12 -9.97 -5.87
N THR A 68 5.90 -9.36 -4.98
CA THR A 68 6.89 -10.02 -4.11
C THR A 68 6.65 -9.58 -2.66
N ASP A 69 7.30 -10.23 -1.71
CA ASP A 69 7.15 -9.91 -0.29
C ASP A 69 7.61 -8.47 0.05
N SER A 70 8.60 -7.96 -0.68
CA SER A 70 9.18 -6.62 -0.43
C SER A 70 8.76 -5.55 -1.44
N GLY A 71 8.01 -5.92 -2.50
CA GLY A 71 7.67 -5.00 -3.58
C GLY A 71 6.96 -5.68 -4.74
N PHE A 72 7.35 -5.33 -5.96
CA PHE A 72 6.86 -5.96 -7.18
C PHE A 72 7.93 -5.94 -8.28
N ILE A 73 7.72 -6.78 -9.28
CA ILE A 73 8.59 -6.91 -10.45
C ILE A 73 7.72 -6.69 -11.69
N ILE A 74 8.26 -5.94 -12.67
CA ILE A 74 7.72 -5.83 -14.01
C ILE A 74 8.68 -6.55 -14.95
N GLU A 75 8.21 -7.66 -15.52
CA GLU A 75 8.97 -8.51 -16.43
C GLU A 75 8.61 -8.15 -17.87
N THR A 76 9.58 -7.62 -18.62
CA THR A 76 9.44 -7.24 -20.03
C THR A 76 10.23 -8.22 -20.89
N PRO A 77 9.60 -8.93 -21.85
CA PRO A 77 10.32 -9.78 -22.78
C PRO A 77 11.30 -8.95 -23.65
N VAL A 78 12.47 -9.52 -23.92
CA VAL A 78 13.44 -8.94 -24.84
C VAL A 78 13.66 -9.91 -25.99
N VAL A 79 13.55 -9.43 -27.23
CA VAL A 79 13.71 -10.24 -28.43
C VAL A 79 15.12 -10.84 -28.43
N GLY A 80 15.20 -12.17 -28.39
CA GLY A 80 16.45 -12.93 -28.47
C GLY A 80 17.19 -13.20 -27.16
N SER A 81 16.75 -12.68 -26.00
CA SER A 81 17.52 -12.79 -24.75
C SER A 81 16.73 -12.93 -23.44
N GLY A 82 15.49 -13.40 -23.48
CA GLY A 82 14.72 -13.66 -22.26
C GLY A 82 13.93 -12.45 -21.75
N PHE A 83 14.02 -12.16 -20.45
CA PHE A 83 13.24 -11.09 -19.80
C PHE A 83 14.16 -10.08 -19.11
N VAL A 84 13.81 -8.82 -19.19
CA VAL A 84 14.33 -7.77 -18.30
C VAL A 84 13.33 -7.59 -17.16
N ALA A 85 13.79 -7.77 -15.94
CA ALA A 85 12.99 -7.61 -14.73
C ALA A 85 13.33 -6.29 -14.05
N GLN A 86 12.38 -5.37 -14.02
CA GLN A 86 12.48 -4.15 -13.22
C GLN A 86 11.84 -4.41 -11.87
N ARG A 87 12.64 -4.32 -10.80
CA ARG A 87 12.17 -4.45 -9.42
C ARG A 87 11.91 -3.08 -8.82
N ASP A 88 10.78 -2.97 -8.14
CA ASP A 88 10.40 -1.80 -7.35
C ASP A 88 9.99 -2.26 -5.94
N ASP A 89 10.59 -1.67 -4.90
CA ASP A 89 10.22 -1.95 -3.52
C ASP A 89 8.96 -1.18 -3.12
N TRP A 90 8.19 -1.71 -2.15
CA TRP A 90 7.09 -0.98 -1.55
C TRP A 90 7.59 0.28 -0.84
N LEU A 91 6.82 1.37 -0.88
CA LEU A 91 7.18 2.64 -0.21
C LEU A 91 7.23 2.52 1.32
N SER A 92 6.56 1.53 1.89
CA SER A 92 6.49 1.33 3.33
C SER A 92 6.66 -0.13 3.68
N ALA A 93 7.33 -0.41 4.80
CA ALA A 93 7.45 -1.76 5.33
C ALA A 93 6.06 -2.32 5.71
N GLY A 94 5.88 -3.62 5.56
CA GLY A 94 4.63 -4.31 5.85
C GLY A 94 3.55 -4.21 4.79
N MET A 95 3.85 -3.55 3.66
CA MET A 95 2.95 -3.53 2.50
C MET A 95 3.01 -4.87 1.76
N SER A 96 1.85 -5.31 1.26
CA SER A 96 1.71 -6.51 0.45
C SER A 96 0.54 -6.38 -0.53
N ALA A 97 0.55 -7.21 -1.58
CA ALA A 97 -0.55 -7.34 -2.53
C ALA A 97 -1.07 -8.77 -2.53
N ASP A 98 -2.39 -8.95 -2.61
CA ASP A 98 -3.05 -10.28 -2.63
C ASP A 98 -2.89 -10.99 -3.97
N MET A 99 -2.79 -10.23 -5.07
CA MET A 99 -2.61 -10.79 -6.41
C MET A 99 -1.14 -11.08 -6.68
N LYS A 100 -0.84 -12.31 -7.10
CA LYS A 100 0.55 -12.74 -7.34
C LYS A 100 1.11 -12.24 -8.68
N ALA A 101 0.33 -12.24 -9.74
CA ALA A 101 0.76 -11.79 -11.06
C ALA A 101 -0.42 -11.40 -11.96
N ILE A 102 -0.14 -10.50 -12.93
CA ILE A 102 -1.07 -10.12 -14.00
C ILE A 102 -0.30 -9.85 -15.28
N THR A 103 -0.83 -10.30 -16.42
CA THR A 103 -0.31 -9.98 -17.75
C THR A 103 -0.98 -8.71 -18.26
N LEU A 104 -0.15 -7.76 -18.68
CA LEU A 104 -0.53 -6.41 -19.11
C LEU A 104 -0.36 -6.27 -20.63
N GLY A 105 -1.35 -6.77 -21.40
CA GLY A 105 -1.33 -6.74 -22.87
C GLY A 105 -0.47 -7.86 -23.50
N PRO A 106 -0.12 -7.79 -24.81
CA PRO A 106 -0.29 -6.64 -25.74
C PRO A 106 -1.72 -6.39 -26.21
N GLU A 107 -2.65 -7.31 -25.94
CA GLU A 107 -4.05 -7.18 -26.35
C GLU A 107 -4.66 -5.90 -25.79
N PRO A 108 -5.57 -5.23 -26.55
CA PRO A 108 -6.27 -4.03 -26.09
C PRO A 108 -7.08 -4.28 -24.81
N ILE A 109 -7.63 -5.49 -24.66
CA ILE A 109 -8.44 -5.92 -23.53
C ILE A 109 -7.64 -6.96 -22.75
N ILE A 110 -7.37 -6.68 -21.48
CA ILE A 110 -6.76 -7.64 -20.57
C ILE A 110 -7.86 -8.29 -19.70
N PRO A 111 -7.60 -9.44 -19.05
CA PRO A 111 -8.57 -9.99 -18.10
C PRO A 111 -8.89 -8.98 -16.98
N PRO A 112 -10.16 -8.92 -16.53
CA PRO A 112 -10.52 -8.14 -15.35
C PRO A 112 -9.67 -8.54 -14.15
N ALA A 113 -9.18 -7.57 -13.38
CA ALA A 113 -8.31 -7.82 -12.27
C ALA A 113 -8.61 -6.89 -11.08
N THR A 114 -8.42 -7.42 -9.88
CA THR A 114 -8.47 -6.65 -8.64
C THR A 114 -7.24 -6.95 -7.82
N ILE A 115 -6.50 -5.93 -7.42
CA ILE A 115 -5.32 -6.01 -6.57
C ILE A 115 -5.68 -5.37 -5.25
N THR A 116 -5.60 -6.12 -4.15
CA THR A 116 -5.79 -5.58 -2.80
C THR A 116 -4.42 -5.32 -2.19
N LEU A 117 -4.14 -4.05 -1.93
CA LEU A 117 -2.98 -3.63 -1.14
C LEU A 117 -3.35 -3.66 0.33
N SER A 118 -2.48 -4.18 1.17
CA SER A 118 -2.64 -4.20 2.63
C SER A 118 -1.36 -3.80 3.33
N ASN A 119 -1.50 -3.20 4.52
CA ASN A 119 -0.37 -2.88 5.38
C ASN A 119 -0.53 -3.62 6.72
N SER A 120 0.37 -4.58 6.98
CA SER A 120 0.36 -5.40 8.19
C SER A 120 0.79 -4.66 9.45
N ASN A 121 1.49 -3.53 9.31
CA ASN A 121 1.98 -2.74 10.44
C ASN A 121 0.90 -1.85 11.05
N VAL A 122 -0.27 -1.74 10.40
CA VAL A 122 -1.37 -0.90 10.86
C VAL A 122 -2.66 -1.69 10.87
N GLN A 123 -3.23 -1.85 12.06
CA GLN A 123 -4.54 -2.45 12.27
C GLN A 123 -5.58 -1.37 12.56
N THR A 124 -6.77 -1.55 12.06
CA THR A 124 -7.93 -0.73 12.45
C THR A 124 -8.38 -1.12 13.87
N SER A 125 -9.26 -0.31 14.46
CA SER A 125 -9.84 -0.54 15.81
C SER A 125 -10.45 -1.95 15.97
N ASP A 126 -10.88 -2.57 14.87
CA ASP A 126 -11.48 -3.91 14.84
C ASP A 126 -10.45 -5.01 14.52
N ALA A 127 -9.15 -4.76 14.73
CA ALA A 127 -8.03 -5.65 14.39
C ALA A 127 -7.99 -6.06 12.90
N LYS A 128 -8.68 -5.32 12.02
CA LYS A 128 -8.68 -5.54 10.58
C LYS A 128 -7.50 -4.81 9.95
N LEU A 129 -6.80 -5.47 9.03
CA LEU A 129 -5.74 -4.83 8.25
C LEU A 129 -6.30 -3.68 7.41
N MET A 130 -5.57 -2.57 7.35
CA MET A 130 -5.89 -1.49 6.45
C MET A 130 -5.67 -1.93 5.01
N GLN A 131 -6.71 -1.83 4.18
CA GLN A 131 -6.72 -2.32 2.81
C GLN A 131 -7.22 -1.27 1.83
N LEU A 132 -6.67 -1.32 0.61
CA LEU A 132 -7.13 -0.52 -0.51
C LEU A 132 -7.18 -1.40 -1.76
N ARG A 133 -8.26 -1.33 -2.53
CA ARG A 133 -8.44 -2.12 -3.74
C ARG A 133 -8.24 -1.29 -5.00
N ILE A 134 -7.46 -1.83 -5.92
CA ILE A 134 -7.24 -1.32 -7.27
C ILE A 134 -7.89 -2.30 -8.23
N ARG A 135 -8.69 -1.81 -9.17
CA ARG A 135 -9.42 -2.65 -10.11
C ARG A 135 -9.30 -2.15 -11.55
N THR A 136 -9.35 -3.08 -12.49
CA THR A 136 -9.66 -2.86 -13.90
C THR A 136 -10.70 -3.87 -14.36
N ASP A 137 -11.58 -3.48 -15.27
CA ASP A 137 -12.47 -4.39 -16.02
C ASP A 137 -11.80 -4.95 -17.29
N GLY A 138 -10.54 -4.56 -17.52
CA GLY A 138 -9.74 -4.94 -18.68
C GLY A 138 -9.76 -3.94 -19.83
N LEU A 139 -10.81 -3.10 -19.93
CA LEU A 139 -10.96 -2.04 -20.92
C LEU A 139 -10.47 -0.70 -20.35
N GLN A 140 -11.01 -0.33 -19.19
CA GLN A 140 -10.69 0.92 -18.51
C GLN A 140 -9.33 0.85 -17.80
N PRO A 141 -8.71 2.00 -17.57
CA PRO A 141 -7.52 2.08 -16.73
C PRO A 141 -7.75 1.52 -15.34
N PHE A 142 -6.66 1.07 -14.70
CA PHE A 142 -6.71 0.72 -13.28
C PHE A 142 -7.15 1.92 -12.46
N HIS A 143 -8.08 1.72 -11.56
CA HIS A 143 -8.60 2.76 -10.68
C HIS A 143 -8.80 2.21 -9.26
N ARG A 144 -8.82 3.12 -8.30
CA ARG A 144 -9.07 2.80 -6.90
C ARG A 144 -10.57 2.58 -6.69
N LEU A 145 -10.92 1.51 -5.98
CA LEU A 145 -12.28 1.33 -5.46
C LEU A 145 -12.43 2.11 -4.15
N PRO A 146 -13.60 2.71 -3.91
CA PRO A 146 -13.91 3.40 -2.67
C PRO A 146 -13.94 2.47 -1.45
#